data_8f6a22467d8658a9b6ef4ce356c1306b
#
_entry.id   8f6a22467d8658a9b6ef4ce356c1306b
#
_cell.length_a   1.000
_cell.length_b   1.000
_cell.length_c   1.000
_cell.angle_alpha   90.00
_cell.angle_beta   90.00
_cell.angle_gamma   90.00
#
_symmetry.space_group_name_H-M   'P 1'
#
loop_
_entity.id
_entity.type
_entity.pdbx_description
1 polymer ?
#
loop_
_entity_poly.entity_id
_entity_poly.type
_entity_poly.pdbx_seq_one_letter_code
_entity_poly.pdbx_strand_id
1 'polypeptide(L)'
;SGVSQGTREAMNMNKKEVTEIKKLFTKERCCLNRLCGCYVDADKNKVVQFKEAFLSLPEEEIYKYLDIFRKSLSGTLGKNLLNMEFPLEQEMGDGTQKSLLALRDSELKDDVMLDAFYDRMIETYYHPENYLILLVHGSYDIPMKTSDGMEMDDASDYIYNFVLCCLCPVTLSKAGLCYNAETNSIEDRIRDWMVDLPEQGFLFPAFQDRNTDIHRLLYYSKNANELCPDITEQLLGCVQPIPAGQQKESFQAIIEDTLGEECVYDVVRNIHENLNEMIEEQKENGEPLELDKMQVRKLLERSGAPEANLEQFEKQYDEEIGAQMTVMANNISDTRKFEVKTPQMTVKVSPEQAGLVETRMIDGVPCLVIPLTDEVEVNGIHVHLRDEEVLKNLE
;
A
#
# COMPACT_ATOMS: atom_id res chain seq x y z
N SER A 1 31.49 -23.67 21.17
CA SER A 1 30.24 -24.00 20.50
C SER A 1 29.27 -22.83 20.62
N GLY A 2 29.41 -21.87 19.76
CA GLY A 2 28.53 -20.73 19.65
C GLY A 2 27.46 -21.03 18.61
N VAL A 3 26.23 -21.18 19.06
CA VAL A 3 25.05 -21.21 18.18
C VAL A 3 24.80 -19.78 17.75
N SER A 4 25.07 -19.48 16.49
CA SER A 4 24.63 -18.22 15.87
C SER A 4 23.11 -18.23 15.88
N GLN A 5 22.49 -17.41 16.70
CA GLN A 5 21.11 -16.99 16.51
C GLN A 5 21.08 -16.12 15.25
N GLY A 6 20.85 -16.75 14.11
CA GLY A 6 20.43 -16.06 12.91
C GLY A 6 19.12 -15.37 13.23
N THR A 7 19.13 -14.06 13.28
CA THR A 7 17.92 -13.24 13.16
C THR A 7 17.23 -13.70 11.87
N ARG A 8 16.12 -14.43 12.02
CA ARG A 8 15.20 -14.63 10.91
C ARG A 8 14.76 -13.21 10.49
N GLU A 9 15.25 -12.75 9.36
CA GLU A 9 14.65 -11.60 8.72
C GLU A 9 13.15 -11.86 8.63
N ALA A 10 12.38 -10.94 9.17
CA ALA A 10 10.93 -11.04 9.17
C ALA A 10 10.47 -10.92 7.73
N MET A 11 10.20 -12.06 7.08
CA MET A 11 9.70 -12.09 5.71
C MET A 11 8.26 -11.62 5.71
N ASN A 12 7.95 -10.62 4.92
CA ASN A 12 6.60 -10.11 4.70
C ASN A 12 5.98 -10.73 3.45
N MET A 13 4.66 -10.70 3.37
CA MET A 13 3.94 -11.10 2.17
C MET A 13 4.40 -10.27 0.97
N ASN A 14 4.85 -10.91 -0.10
CA ASN A 14 5.35 -10.25 -1.30
C ASN A 14 4.25 -10.10 -2.37
N LYS A 15 4.58 -9.39 -3.46
CA LYS A 15 3.62 -9.14 -4.55
C LYS A 15 3.13 -10.43 -5.23
N LYS A 16 3.99 -11.45 -5.36
CA LYS A 16 3.61 -12.73 -5.98
C LYS A 16 2.59 -13.46 -5.13
N GLU A 17 2.77 -13.46 -3.82
CA GLU A 17 1.86 -14.07 -2.85
C GLU A 17 0.51 -13.36 -2.80
N VAL A 18 0.51 -12.03 -2.78
CA VAL A 18 -0.73 -11.23 -2.88
C VAL A 18 -1.46 -11.56 -4.19
N THR A 19 -0.75 -11.65 -5.30
CA THR A 19 -1.33 -11.99 -6.60
C THR A 19 -1.88 -13.42 -6.62
N GLU A 20 -1.19 -14.37 -6.01
CA GLU A 20 -1.66 -15.76 -5.90
C GLU A 20 -2.99 -15.84 -5.17
N ILE A 21 -3.10 -15.20 -4.01
CA ILE A 21 -4.36 -15.16 -3.24
C ILE A 21 -5.45 -14.41 -4.00
N LYS A 22 -5.13 -13.26 -4.61
CA LYS A 22 -6.10 -12.48 -5.38
C LYS A 22 -6.72 -13.26 -6.55
N LYS A 23 -5.95 -14.16 -7.19
CA LYS A 23 -6.45 -15.02 -8.26
C LYS A 23 -7.51 -16.03 -7.80
N LEU A 24 -7.60 -16.31 -6.50
CA LEU A 24 -8.64 -17.18 -5.94
C LEU A 24 -10.02 -16.51 -5.94
N PHE A 25 -10.07 -15.19 -6.05
CA PHE A 25 -11.31 -14.42 -6.10
C PHE A 25 -11.84 -14.28 -7.52
N THR A 26 -11.91 -15.42 -8.21
CA THR A 26 -12.57 -15.61 -9.50
C THR A 26 -13.53 -16.79 -9.36
N LYS A 27 -14.57 -16.84 -10.20
CA LYS A 27 -15.57 -17.91 -10.12
C LYS A 27 -14.93 -19.29 -10.37
N GLU A 28 -14.02 -19.38 -11.30
CA GLU A 28 -13.37 -20.64 -11.73
C GLU A 28 -12.42 -21.20 -10.65
N ARG A 29 -11.82 -20.35 -9.85
CA ARG A 29 -10.86 -20.72 -8.82
C ARG A 29 -11.34 -20.45 -7.40
N CYS A 30 -12.64 -20.19 -7.24
CA CYS A 30 -13.21 -19.79 -5.97
C CYS A 30 -13.07 -20.88 -4.91
N CYS A 31 -12.37 -20.55 -3.84
CA CYS A 31 -12.24 -21.39 -2.64
C CYS A 31 -13.00 -20.81 -1.43
N LEU A 32 -13.93 -19.89 -1.67
CA LEU A 32 -14.72 -19.24 -0.64
C LEU A 32 -15.86 -20.14 -0.19
N ASN A 33 -16.00 -20.32 1.12
CA ASN A 33 -16.97 -21.22 1.72
C ASN A 33 -18.21 -20.49 2.20
N ARG A 34 -18.02 -19.41 2.95
CA ARG A 34 -19.09 -18.72 3.67
C ARG A 34 -18.89 -17.22 3.64
N LEU A 35 -19.96 -16.51 3.34
CA LEU A 35 -20.05 -15.06 3.39
C LEU A 35 -20.97 -14.65 4.54
N CYS A 36 -20.51 -13.75 5.37
CA CYS A 36 -21.28 -13.09 6.41
C CYS A 36 -21.21 -11.58 6.24
N GLY A 37 -22.27 -10.89 6.61
CA GLY A 37 -22.30 -9.44 6.55
C GLY A 37 -23.18 -8.82 7.61
N CYS A 38 -22.86 -7.57 7.95
CA CYS A 38 -23.63 -6.73 8.84
C CYS A 38 -23.73 -5.33 8.24
N TYR A 39 -24.95 -4.91 7.93
CA TYR A 39 -25.22 -3.55 7.48
C TYR A 39 -25.45 -2.64 8.69
N VAL A 40 -24.66 -1.61 8.79
CA VAL A 40 -24.64 -0.66 9.92
C VAL A 40 -25.04 0.72 9.41
N ASP A 41 -26.02 1.35 10.09
CA ASP A 41 -26.44 2.70 9.75
C ASP A 41 -25.57 3.78 10.42
N ALA A 42 -25.81 5.05 10.10
CA ALA A 42 -25.08 6.18 10.64
C ALA A 42 -25.22 6.33 12.17
N ASP A 43 -26.29 5.78 12.76
CA ASP A 43 -26.55 5.77 14.20
C ASP A 43 -25.95 4.53 14.91
N LYS A 44 -25.10 3.77 14.21
CA LYS A 44 -24.45 2.54 14.69
C LYS A 44 -25.40 1.38 14.99
N ASN A 45 -26.58 1.35 14.38
CA ASN A 45 -27.50 0.24 14.50
C ASN A 45 -27.15 -0.86 13.50
N LYS A 46 -27.22 -2.11 13.94
CA LYS A 46 -27.17 -3.28 13.06
C LYS A 46 -28.53 -3.42 12.36
N VAL A 47 -28.62 -2.93 11.13
CA VAL A 47 -29.88 -2.92 10.37
C VAL A 47 -30.23 -4.32 9.92
N VAL A 48 -29.28 -5.05 9.34
CA VAL A 48 -29.44 -6.41 8.89
C VAL A 48 -28.12 -7.17 8.99
N GLN A 49 -28.24 -8.45 9.34
CA GLN A 49 -27.14 -9.42 9.28
C GLN A 49 -27.53 -10.56 8.35
N PHE A 50 -26.57 -11.06 7.60
CA PHE A 50 -26.78 -12.20 6.70
C PHE A 50 -25.61 -13.18 6.75
N LYS A 51 -25.90 -14.44 6.42
CA LYS A 51 -24.97 -15.57 6.36
C LYS A 51 -25.36 -16.45 5.21
N GLU A 52 -24.44 -16.68 4.30
CA GLU A 52 -24.69 -17.46 3.09
C GLU A 52 -23.52 -18.41 2.79
N ALA A 53 -23.84 -19.59 2.29
CA ALA A 53 -22.86 -20.39 1.57
C ALA A 53 -22.51 -19.62 0.29
N PHE A 54 -21.26 -19.25 0.08
CA PHE A 54 -20.89 -18.26 -0.95
C PHE A 54 -21.33 -18.71 -2.37
N LEU A 55 -21.09 -19.97 -2.71
CA LEU A 55 -21.41 -20.49 -4.03
C LEU A 55 -22.92 -20.76 -4.25
N SER A 56 -23.76 -20.63 -3.21
CA SER A 56 -25.21 -20.71 -3.32
C SER A 56 -25.87 -19.39 -3.73
N LEU A 57 -25.12 -18.29 -3.74
CA LEU A 57 -25.62 -17.00 -4.16
C LEU A 57 -25.90 -16.95 -5.68
N PRO A 58 -26.81 -16.06 -6.13
CA PRO A 58 -26.97 -15.78 -7.55
C PRO A 58 -25.65 -15.37 -8.20
N GLU A 59 -25.43 -15.81 -9.43
CA GLU A 59 -24.16 -15.60 -10.15
C GLU A 59 -23.79 -14.12 -10.28
N GLU A 60 -24.75 -13.25 -10.56
CA GLU A 60 -24.53 -11.81 -10.67
C GLU A 60 -24.08 -11.20 -9.35
N GLU A 61 -24.58 -11.69 -8.21
CA GLU A 61 -24.15 -11.26 -6.88
C GLU A 61 -22.76 -11.78 -6.56
N ILE A 62 -22.44 -13.02 -6.89
CA ILE A 62 -21.09 -13.60 -6.72
C ILE A 62 -20.03 -12.71 -7.38
N TYR A 63 -20.24 -12.32 -8.63
CA TYR A 63 -19.26 -11.46 -9.34
C TYR A 63 -19.05 -10.11 -8.64
N LYS A 64 -20.11 -9.51 -8.12
CA LYS A 64 -20.01 -8.22 -7.40
C LYS A 64 -19.27 -8.35 -6.07
N TYR A 65 -19.51 -9.42 -5.32
CA TYR A 65 -18.73 -9.70 -4.11
C TYR A 65 -17.27 -9.99 -4.43
N LEU A 66 -16.98 -10.75 -5.47
CA LEU A 66 -15.61 -11.01 -5.90
C LEU A 66 -14.86 -9.72 -6.29
N ASP A 67 -15.53 -8.76 -6.91
CA ASP A 67 -14.96 -7.44 -7.20
C ASP A 67 -14.58 -6.69 -5.93
N ILE A 68 -15.42 -6.72 -4.90
CA ILE A 68 -15.15 -6.13 -3.58
C ILE A 68 -13.93 -6.78 -2.94
N PHE A 69 -13.86 -8.11 -2.93
CA PHE A 69 -12.76 -8.84 -2.32
C PHE A 69 -11.43 -8.59 -3.04
N ARG A 70 -11.44 -8.63 -4.38
CA ARG A 70 -10.24 -8.29 -5.17
C ARG A 70 -9.76 -6.86 -4.92
N LYS A 71 -10.68 -5.92 -4.72
CA LYS A 71 -10.30 -4.54 -4.42
C LYS A 71 -9.52 -4.44 -3.12
N SER A 72 -9.91 -5.16 -2.08
CA SER A 72 -9.20 -5.15 -0.78
C SER A 72 -7.84 -5.86 -0.81
N LEU A 73 -7.48 -6.51 -1.91
CA LEU A 73 -6.15 -7.07 -2.17
C LEU A 73 -5.43 -6.33 -3.32
N SER A 74 -5.88 -5.14 -3.67
CA SER A 74 -5.36 -4.34 -4.76
C SER A 74 -4.62 -3.12 -4.24
N GLY A 75 -3.67 -2.65 -5.03
CA GLY A 75 -2.86 -1.49 -4.69
C GLY A 75 -1.39 -1.86 -4.57
N THR A 76 -0.61 -0.93 -4.05
CA THR A 76 0.84 -1.09 -3.93
C THR A 76 1.21 -1.53 -2.52
N LEU A 77 2.02 -2.57 -2.40
CA LEU A 77 2.62 -2.98 -1.12
C LEU A 77 3.45 -1.83 -0.53
N GLY A 78 3.24 -1.58 0.76
CA GLY A 78 3.83 -0.46 1.47
C GLY A 78 3.06 0.85 1.34
N LYS A 79 2.01 0.90 0.54
CA LYS A 79 1.10 2.05 0.38
C LYS A 79 -0.33 1.70 0.77
N ASN A 80 -1.03 0.99 -0.10
CA ASN A 80 -2.41 0.53 0.15
C ASN A 80 -2.47 -0.80 0.90
N LEU A 81 -1.52 -1.67 0.63
CA LEU A 81 -1.40 -2.99 1.25
C LEU A 81 -0.20 -2.98 2.20
N LEU A 82 -0.47 -3.23 3.48
CA LEU A 82 0.52 -3.14 4.55
C LEU A 82 0.59 -4.45 5.31
N ASN A 83 1.78 -5.01 5.38
CA ASN A 83 2.06 -6.16 6.24
C ASN A 83 2.12 -5.69 7.70
N MET A 84 1.33 -6.30 8.56
CA MET A 84 1.25 -5.96 9.97
C MET A 84 1.49 -7.18 10.84
N GLU A 85 2.19 -6.99 11.93
CA GLU A 85 2.51 -8.02 12.92
C GLU A 85 1.76 -7.76 14.22
N PHE A 86 1.23 -8.82 14.81
CA PHE A 86 0.61 -8.74 16.14
C PHE A 86 1.68 -8.63 17.23
N PRO A 87 1.56 -7.66 18.16
CA PRO A 87 2.33 -7.70 19.40
C PRO A 87 2.01 -8.96 20.21
N LEU A 88 2.97 -9.42 20.99
CA LEU A 88 2.80 -10.63 21.84
C LEU A 88 1.56 -10.56 22.73
N GLU A 89 1.21 -9.37 23.22
CA GLU A 89 0.03 -9.18 24.09
C GLU A 89 -1.27 -9.57 23.35
N GLN A 90 -1.33 -9.39 22.04
CA GLN A 90 -2.50 -9.76 21.22
C GLN A 90 -2.55 -11.26 20.91
N GLU A 91 -1.47 -11.98 21.12
CA GLU A 91 -1.37 -13.42 20.95
C GLU A 91 -1.62 -14.20 22.26
N MET A 92 -1.83 -13.49 23.37
CA MET A 92 -2.07 -14.06 24.69
C MET A 92 -3.46 -13.70 25.25
N GLY A 93 -3.98 -14.53 26.14
CA GLY A 93 -5.25 -14.29 26.83
C GLY A 93 -6.42 -14.04 25.89
N ASP A 94 -7.09 -12.92 26.04
CA ASP A 94 -8.21 -12.49 25.21
C ASP A 94 -7.77 -11.56 24.05
N GLY A 95 -6.52 -11.71 23.60
CA GLY A 95 -5.94 -10.90 22.55
C GLY A 95 -6.65 -11.02 21.20
N THR A 96 -6.49 -10.01 20.37
CA THR A 96 -7.16 -9.92 19.07
C THR A 96 -6.75 -11.02 18.10
N GLN A 97 -5.47 -11.40 18.07
CA GLN A 97 -4.98 -12.49 17.23
C GLN A 97 -5.70 -13.80 17.55
N LYS A 98 -5.84 -14.13 18.84
CA LYS A 98 -6.59 -15.33 19.27
C LYS A 98 -8.07 -15.27 18.89
N SER A 99 -8.71 -14.12 19.03
CA SER A 99 -10.10 -13.94 18.66
C SER A 99 -10.31 -14.12 17.14
N LEU A 100 -9.39 -13.63 16.32
CA LEU A 100 -9.41 -13.82 14.88
C LEU A 100 -9.13 -15.26 14.47
N LEU A 101 -8.22 -15.96 15.16
CA LEU A 101 -7.99 -17.41 14.96
C LEU A 101 -9.24 -18.22 15.26
N ALA A 102 -9.89 -17.96 16.40
CA ALA A 102 -11.13 -18.63 16.77
C ALA A 102 -12.24 -18.38 15.73
N LEU A 103 -12.38 -17.14 15.24
CA LEU A 103 -13.33 -16.78 14.20
C LEU A 103 -13.07 -17.52 12.89
N ARG A 104 -11.81 -17.59 12.46
CA ARG A 104 -11.39 -18.36 11.29
C ARG A 104 -11.69 -19.85 11.46
N ASP A 105 -11.32 -20.43 12.60
CA ASP A 105 -11.46 -21.86 12.88
C ASP A 105 -12.92 -22.27 13.00
N SER A 106 -13.82 -21.37 13.40
CA SER A 106 -15.26 -21.57 13.36
C SER A 106 -15.84 -21.60 11.95
N GLU A 107 -15.04 -21.27 10.93
CA GLU A 107 -15.48 -21.09 9.53
C GLU A 107 -16.63 -20.09 9.39
N LEU A 108 -16.68 -19.08 10.25
CA LEU A 108 -17.78 -18.09 10.38
C LEU A 108 -19.14 -18.72 10.72
N LYS A 109 -19.16 -19.89 11.35
CA LYS A 109 -20.39 -20.61 11.72
C LYS A 109 -20.83 -20.34 13.16
N ASP A 110 -20.00 -19.73 13.98
CA ASP A 110 -20.32 -19.38 15.37
C ASP A 110 -20.96 -17.99 15.44
N ASP A 111 -22.26 -17.96 15.68
CA ASP A 111 -23.03 -16.71 15.71
C ASP A 111 -22.63 -15.78 16.87
N VAL A 112 -22.20 -16.34 17.98
CA VAL A 112 -21.74 -15.55 19.15
C VAL A 112 -20.43 -14.85 18.82
N MET A 113 -19.49 -15.54 18.19
CA MET A 113 -18.22 -14.94 17.74
C MET A 113 -18.44 -13.88 16.70
N LEU A 114 -19.32 -14.12 15.72
CA LEU A 114 -19.67 -13.14 14.67
C LEU A 114 -20.28 -11.88 15.28
N ASP A 115 -21.23 -12.02 16.16
CA ASP A 115 -21.91 -10.89 16.80
C ASP A 115 -20.94 -10.07 17.65
N ALA A 116 -20.06 -10.75 18.40
CA ALA A 116 -19.00 -10.10 19.16
C ALA A 116 -18.01 -9.32 18.26
N PHE A 117 -17.67 -9.89 17.10
CA PHE A 117 -16.82 -9.21 16.12
C PHE A 117 -17.49 -7.95 15.55
N TYR A 118 -18.77 -8.05 15.18
CA TYR A 118 -19.52 -6.88 14.69
C TYR A 118 -19.65 -5.80 15.74
N ASP A 119 -19.95 -6.16 16.99
CA ASP A 119 -20.03 -5.20 18.11
C ASP A 119 -18.71 -4.48 18.30
N ARG A 120 -17.60 -5.20 18.32
CA ARG A 120 -16.28 -4.60 18.47
C ARG A 120 -15.92 -3.71 17.29
N MET A 121 -16.25 -4.11 16.06
CA MET A 121 -16.06 -3.28 14.88
C MET A 121 -16.85 -1.97 14.98
N ILE A 122 -18.12 -2.04 15.35
CA ILE A 122 -19.01 -0.89 15.45
C ILE A 122 -18.55 0.06 16.57
N GLU A 123 -18.04 -0.47 17.68
CA GLU A 123 -17.52 0.32 18.79
C GLU A 123 -16.21 1.04 18.46
N THR A 124 -15.34 0.40 17.69
CA THR A 124 -13.99 0.91 17.40
C THR A 124 -13.92 1.75 16.13
N TYR A 125 -14.64 1.35 15.07
CA TYR A 125 -14.58 2.00 13.77
C TYR A 125 -15.59 3.13 13.67
N TYR A 126 -15.08 4.36 13.58
CA TYR A 126 -15.91 5.52 13.30
C TYR A 126 -16.10 5.71 11.79
N HIS A 127 -17.34 5.62 11.34
CA HIS A 127 -17.77 5.97 10.00
C HIS A 127 -19.02 6.87 10.08
N PRO A 128 -19.00 8.06 9.46
CA PRO A 128 -20.10 9.05 9.64
C PRO A 128 -21.39 8.64 8.91
N GLU A 129 -21.30 7.77 7.92
CA GLU A 129 -22.40 7.34 7.07
C GLU A 129 -22.69 5.85 7.30
N ASN A 130 -23.62 5.29 6.52
CA ASN A 130 -23.89 3.86 6.52
C ASN A 130 -22.71 3.07 5.94
N TYR A 131 -22.49 1.87 6.42
CA TYR A 131 -21.46 0.99 5.89
C TYR A 131 -21.82 -0.49 6.05
N LEU A 132 -21.17 -1.33 5.27
CA LEU A 132 -21.33 -2.78 5.28
C LEU A 132 -20.03 -3.43 5.75
N ILE A 133 -20.13 -4.26 6.80
CA ILE A 133 -19.06 -5.15 7.23
C ILE A 133 -19.25 -6.46 6.51
N LEU A 134 -18.27 -6.87 5.69
CA LEU A 134 -18.24 -8.16 5.04
C LEU A 134 -17.13 -9.02 5.62
N LEU A 135 -17.45 -10.28 5.92
CA LEU A 135 -16.51 -11.31 6.28
C LEU A 135 -16.69 -12.50 5.35
N VAL A 136 -15.61 -12.98 4.77
CA VAL A 136 -15.63 -14.20 3.97
C VAL A 136 -14.57 -15.16 4.48
N HIS A 137 -14.93 -16.44 4.58
CA HIS A 137 -14.02 -17.54 4.91
C HIS A 137 -13.67 -18.30 3.63
N GLY A 138 -12.40 -18.62 3.47
CA GLY A 138 -11.91 -19.43 2.36
C GLY A 138 -10.90 -20.48 2.84
N SER A 139 -10.81 -21.54 2.04
CA SER A 139 -9.83 -22.63 2.20
C SER A 139 -9.13 -22.86 0.88
N TYR A 140 -7.84 -22.65 0.86
CA TYR A 140 -7.02 -22.79 -0.34
C TYR A 140 -6.06 -23.96 -0.18
N ASP A 141 -6.24 -24.97 -1.04
CA ASP A 141 -5.30 -26.08 -1.18
C ASP A 141 -4.07 -25.58 -1.93
N ILE A 142 -2.94 -25.46 -1.23
CA ILE A 142 -1.73 -24.89 -1.79
C ILE A 142 -1.08 -25.92 -2.71
N PRO A 143 -0.93 -25.64 -4.04
CA PRO A 143 -0.27 -26.58 -4.95
C PRO A 143 1.19 -26.79 -4.59
N MET A 144 1.65 -28.04 -4.55
CA MET A 144 3.07 -28.36 -4.41
C MET A 144 3.82 -28.01 -5.70
N LYS A 145 4.98 -27.39 -5.55
CA LYS A 145 5.92 -27.20 -6.68
C LYS A 145 6.84 -28.39 -6.77
N THR A 146 6.94 -28.98 -7.96
CA THR A 146 7.96 -29.98 -8.27
C THR A 146 9.35 -29.35 -8.39
N SER A 147 10.42 -30.17 -8.36
CA SER A 147 11.82 -29.70 -8.47
C SER A 147 12.12 -28.93 -9.78
N ASP A 148 11.27 -29.08 -10.78
CA ASP A 148 11.32 -28.37 -12.08
C ASP A 148 10.39 -27.15 -12.14
N GLY A 149 9.73 -26.81 -11.03
CA GLY A 149 8.90 -25.60 -10.90
C GLY A 149 7.47 -25.75 -11.46
N MET A 150 7.06 -26.94 -11.89
CA MET A 150 5.69 -27.21 -12.31
C MET A 150 4.77 -27.43 -11.10
N GLU A 151 3.55 -26.89 -11.15
CA GLU A 151 2.53 -27.11 -10.11
C GLU A 151 1.89 -28.49 -10.29
N MET A 152 1.78 -29.25 -9.19
CA MET A 152 1.05 -30.51 -9.14
C MET A 152 -0.27 -30.30 -8.38
N ASP A 153 -1.39 -30.36 -9.08
CA ASP A 153 -2.71 -30.14 -8.52
C ASP A 153 -3.17 -31.24 -7.53
N ASP A 154 -2.57 -32.43 -7.60
CA ASP A 154 -3.03 -33.61 -6.84
C ASP A 154 -2.23 -33.91 -5.55
N ALA A 155 -1.30 -33.09 -5.15
CA ALA A 155 -0.41 -33.37 -4.01
C ALA A 155 -0.30 -32.18 -3.04
N SER A 156 -1.46 -31.70 -2.52
CA SER A 156 -1.46 -30.64 -1.54
C SER A 156 -1.44 -31.23 -0.13
N ASP A 157 -0.33 -31.05 0.58
CA ASP A 157 -0.22 -31.39 2.01
C ASP A 157 -0.61 -30.22 2.93
N TYR A 158 -0.84 -29.01 2.36
CA TYR A 158 -1.08 -27.79 3.12
C TYR A 158 -2.33 -27.06 2.64
N ILE A 159 -3.15 -26.67 3.61
CA ILE A 159 -4.35 -25.89 3.39
C ILE A 159 -4.17 -24.52 4.04
N TYR A 160 -4.37 -23.46 3.28
CA TYR A 160 -4.44 -22.10 3.80
C TYR A 160 -5.90 -21.72 4.06
N ASN A 161 -6.27 -21.67 5.35
CA ASN A 161 -7.57 -21.20 5.81
C ASN A 161 -7.47 -19.73 6.22
N PHE A 162 -8.34 -18.91 5.70
CA PHE A 162 -8.29 -17.46 5.93
C PHE A 162 -9.68 -16.84 6.10
N VAL A 163 -9.69 -15.68 6.69
CA VAL A 163 -10.82 -14.74 6.67
C VAL A 163 -10.37 -13.44 6.00
N LEU A 164 -11.25 -12.89 5.18
CA LEU A 164 -11.10 -11.57 4.59
C LEU A 164 -12.22 -10.69 5.11
N CYS A 165 -11.87 -9.53 5.67
CA CYS A 165 -12.81 -8.51 6.10
C CYS A 165 -12.75 -7.33 5.15
N CYS A 166 -13.90 -6.83 4.73
CA CYS A 166 -14.03 -5.64 3.91
C CYS A 166 -15.02 -4.67 4.57
N LEU A 167 -14.66 -3.41 4.66
CA LEU A 167 -15.54 -2.33 5.10
C LEU A 167 -15.91 -1.46 3.91
N CYS A 168 -17.17 -1.54 3.51
CA CYS A 168 -17.69 -0.89 2.32
C CYS A 168 -18.64 0.23 2.72
N PRO A 169 -18.42 1.50 2.30
CA PRO A 169 -19.40 2.55 2.45
C PRO A 169 -20.70 2.17 1.73
N VAL A 170 -21.82 2.57 2.29
CA VAL A 170 -23.13 2.44 1.64
C VAL A 170 -23.72 3.82 1.47
N THR A 171 -23.86 4.25 0.24
CA THR A 171 -24.23 5.60 -0.15
C THR A 171 -25.47 5.62 -1.03
N LEU A 172 -26.23 6.71 -0.97
CA LEU A 172 -27.35 6.90 -1.88
C LEU A 172 -26.87 7.11 -3.32
N SER A 173 -27.48 6.40 -4.27
CA SER A 173 -27.24 6.61 -5.67
C SER A 173 -27.55 8.05 -6.08
N LYS A 174 -26.93 8.51 -7.18
CA LYS A 174 -27.06 9.90 -7.65
C LYS A 174 -28.52 10.28 -7.95
N ALA A 175 -28.96 11.43 -7.43
CA ALA A 175 -30.23 12.03 -7.78
C ALA A 175 -30.27 12.50 -9.25
N GLY A 176 -31.45 12.56 -9.85
CA GLY A 176 -31.63 13.07 -11.19
C GLY A 176 -32.90 12.55 -11.84
N LEU A 177 -33.11 12.94 -13.09
CA LEU A 177 -34.17 12.41 -13.92
C LEU A 177 -33.73 11.12 -14.61
N CYS A 178 -34.63 10.18 -14.75
CA CYS A 178 -34.40 8.93 -15.50
C CYS A 178 -35.60 8.56 -16.36
N TYR A 179 -35.35 7.77 -17.37
CA TYR A 179 -36.40 7.18 -18.18
C TYR A 179 -36.94 5.93 -17.48
N ASN A 180 -38.24 5.93 -17.23
CA ASN A 180 -38.94 4.77 -16.71
C ASN A 180 -39.63 4.05 -17.89
N ALA A 181 -39.19 2.83 -18.16
CA ALA A 181 -39.72 2.04 -19.29
C ALA A 181 -41.14 1.51 -19.04
N GLU A 182 -41.55 1.33 -17.80
CA GLU A 182 -42.90 0.87 -17.45
C GLU A 182 -43.97 1.92 -17.69
N THR A 183 -43.65 3.18 -17.34
CA THR A 183 -44.56 4.33 -17.54
C THR A 183 -44.30 5.07 -18.84
N ASN A 184 -43.21 4.73 -19.55
CA ASN A 184 -42.73 5.42 -20.75
C ASN A 184 -42.61 6.93 -20.54
N SER A 185 -42.04 7.35 -19.45
CA SER A 185 -41.91 8.76 -19.06
C SER A 185 -40.55 9.07 -18.46
N ILE A 186 -40.24 10.38 -18.44
CA ILE A 186 -39.09 10.90 -17.71
C ILE A 186 -39.56 11.29 -16.32
N GLU A 187 -38.98 10.67 -15.30
CA GLU A 187 -39.39 10.83 -13.90
C GLU A 187 -38.20 11.05 -12.99
N ASP A 188 -38.47 11.46 -11.74
CA ASP A 188 -37.48 11.51 -10.70
C ASP A 188 -36.91 10.12 -10.42
N ARG A 189 -35.57 10.02 -10.36
CA ARG A 189 -34.90 8.75 -10.13
C ARG A 189 -35.19 8.24 -8.71
N ILE A 190 -35.62 7.00 -8.59
CA ILE A 190 -35.62 6.28 -7.31
C ILE A 190 -34.17 6.03 -6.92
N ARG A 191 -33.78 6.54 -5.75
CA ARG A 191 -32.42 6.42 -5.26
C ARG A 191 -32.29 5.17 -4.39
N ASP A 192 -31.35 4.30 -4.76
CA ASP A 192 -31.00 3.11 -4.01
C ASP A 192 -29.80 3.37 -3.10
N TRP A 193 -29.72 2.66 -1.99
CA TRP A 193 -28.52 2.58 -1.18
C TRP A 193 -27.56 1.60 -1.84
N MET A 194 -26.43 2.10 -2.32
CA MET A 194 -25.42 1.36 -3.07
C MET A 194 -24.24 1.00 -2.18
N VAL A 195 -23.81 -0.26 -2.24
CA VAL A 195 -22.57 -0.70 -1.60
C VAL A 195 -21.40 -0.31 -2.49
N ASP A 196 -20.56 0.57 -1.99
CA ASP A 196 -19.35 1.00 -2.68
C ASP A 196 -18.21 -0.01 -2.47
N LEU A 197 -17.15 0.12 -3.26
CA LEU A 197 -15.93 -0.66 -3.07
C LEU A 197 -15.31 -0.36 -1.69
N PRO A 198 -14.58 -1.31 -1.09
CA PRO A 198 -14.10 -1.16 0.27
C PRO A 198 -13.10 -0.01 0.42
N GLU A 199 -13.19 0.68 1.54
CA GLU A 199 -12.22 1.70 1.96
C GLU A 199 -11.15 1.13 2.89
N GLN A 200 -11.51 0.10 3.67
CA GLN A 200 -10.66 -0.59 4.61
C GLN A 200 -10.88 -2.09 4.49
N GLY A 201 -9.91 -2.86 4.87
CA GLY A 201 -10.03 -4.31 4.94
C GLY A 201 -8.78 -4.98 5.48
N PHE A 202 -8.86 -6.28 5.73
CA PHE A 202 -7.71 -7.08 6.10
C PHE A 202 -7.90 -8.55 5.74
N LEU A 203 -6.80 -9.19 5.42
CA LEU A 203 -6.67 -10.64 5.21
C LEU A 203 -5.92 -11.24 6.40
N PHE A 204 -6.52 -12.21 7.08
CA PHE A 204 -5.90 -12.91 8.19
C PHE A 204 -6.13 -14.42 8.11
N PRO A 205 -5.14 -15.24 8.38
CA PRO A 205 -3.71 -14.95 8.54
C PRO A 205 -3.03 -14.46 7.25
N ALA A 206 -1.81 -13.94 7.36
CA ALA A 206 -1.01 -13.66 6.17
C ALA A 206 -0.61 -14.96 5.44
N PHE A 207 -0.44 -14.88 4.13
CA PHE A 207 0.05 -15.96 3.28
C PHE A 207 1.50 -15.65 2.88
N GLN A 208 2.44 -16.27 3.59
CA GLN A 208 3.84 -15.95 3.44
C GLN A 208 4.66 -17.21 3.22
N ASP A 209 5.62 -17.16 2.30
CA ASP A 209 6.44 -18.30 1.90
C ASP A 209 5.58 -19.54 1.55
N ARG A 210 4.46 -19.25 0.86
CA ARG A 210 3.42 -20.22 0.49
C ARG A 210 2.88 -21.02 1.68
N ASN A 211 2.80 -20.39 2.85
CA ASN A 211 2.34 -20.99 4.09
C ASN A 211 1.52 -19.99 4.91
N THR A 212 0.81 -20.52 5.92
CA THR A 212 0.03 -19.71 6.84
C THR A 212 0.94 -19.05 7.88
N ASP A 213 0.86 -17.72 7.99
CA ASP A 213 1.53 -16.96 9.07
C ASP A 213 0.49 -16.32 10.00
N ILE A 214 0.25 -16.98 11.13
CA ILE A 214 -0.75 -16.54 12.12
C ILE A 214 -0.30 -15.32 12.95
N HIS A 215 0.95 -14.95 12.89
CA HIS A 215 1.50 -13.79 13.59
C HIS A 215 1.31 -12.47 12.83
N ARG A 216 0.87 -12.56 11.59
CA ARG A 216 0.75 -11.42 10.66
C ARG A 216 -0.57 -11.42 9.92
N LEU A 217 -0.91 -10.23 9.43
CA LEU A 217 -2.03 -9.99 8.53
C LEU A 217 -1.64 -9.00 7.43
N LEU A 218 -2.44 -8.95 6.38
CA LEU A 218 -2.33 -7.95 5.32
C LEU A 218 -3.50 -6.97 5.48
N TYR A 219 -3.17 -5.71 5.75
CA TYR A 219 -4.14 -4.63 5.89
C TYR A 219 -4.27 -3.84 4.59
N TYR A 220 -5.50 -3.48 4.25
CA TYR A 220 -5.82 -2.66 3.09
C TYR A 220 -6.43 -1.32 3.49
N SER A 221 -5.91 -0.24 2.91
CA SER A 221 -6.51 1.09 2.93
C SER A 221 -6.60 1.65 1.52
N LYS A 222 -7.79 2.10 1.12
CA LYS A 222 -8.02 2.76 -0.17
C LYS A 222 -7.14 4.01 -0.30
N ASN A 223 -7.03 4.80 0.76
CA ASN A 223 -6.16 5.96 0.82
C ASN A 223 -4.85 5.62 1.52
N ALA A 224 -3.75 5.60 0.78
CA ALA A 224 -2.43 5.29 1.31
C ALA A 224 -1.90 6.35 2.30
N ASN A 225 -2.42 7.57 2.26
CA ASN A 225 -2.00 8.68 3.12
C ASN A 225 -2.85 8.82 4.39
N GLU A 226 -4.00 8.15 4.44
CA GLU A 226 -4.93 8.17 5.58
C GLU A 226 -5.23 6.74 6.02
N LEU A 227 -4.35 6.17 6.82
CA LEU A 227 -4.59 4.89 7.46
C LEU A 227 -5.56 5.08 8.61
N CYS A 228 -6.33 4.04 8.94
CA CYS A 228 -7.36 4.11 9.96
C CYS A 228 -6.87 3.52 11.30
N PRO A 229 -6.50 4.35 12.29
CA PRO A 229 -6.05 3.86 13.61
C PRO A 229 -7.12 3.06 14.34
N ASP A 230 -8.40 3.36 14.11
CA ASP A 230 -9.53 2.62 14.68
C ASP A 230 -9.46 1.13 14.31
N ILE A 231 -9.03 0.84 13.08
CA ILE A 231 -8.87 -0.53 12.60
C ILE A 231 -7.51 -1.10 12.98
N THR A 232 -6.43 -0.40 12.67
CA THR A 232 -5.07 -0.93 12.82
C THR A 232 -4.65 -1.09 14.28
N GLU A 233 -4.96 -0.12 15.12
CA GLU A 233 -4.55 -0.09 16.52
C GLU A 233 -5.65 -0.57 17.46
N GLN A 234 -6.85 -0.02 17.36
CA GLN A 234 -7.92 -0.32 18.32
C GLN A 234 -8.60 -1.67 18.07
N LEU A 235 -8.95 -1.99 16.83
CA LEU A 235 -9.57 -3.27 16.49
C LEU A 235 -8.54 -4.40 16.44
N LEU A 236 -7.44 -4.21 15.70
CA LEU A 236 -6.45 -5.26 15.44
C LEU A 236 -5.33 -5.29 16.47
N GLY A 237 -5.11 -4.21 17.21
CA GLY A 237 -4.06 -4.12 18.23
C GLY A 237 -2.64 -4.16 17.68
N CYS A 238 -2.46 -3.85 16.41
CA CYS A 238 -1.17 -3.76 15.75
C CYS A 238 -0.58 -2.36 15.84
N VAL A 239 0.74 -2.24 15.66
CA VAL A 239 1.38 -0.93 15.52
C VAL A 239 1.08 -0.39 14.13
N GLN A 240 0.48 0.80 14.06
CA GLN A 240 0.20 1.43 12.76
C GLN A 240 1.51 1.84 12.07
N PRO A 241 1.76 1.43 10.83
CA PRO A 241 2.88 1.93 10.04
C PRO A 241 2.66 3.40 9.68
N ILE A 242 3.76 4.09 9.38
CA ILE A 242 3.70 5.49 8.96
C ILE A 242 3.07 5.56 7.56
N PRO A 243 2.06 6.41 7.33
CA PRO A 243 1.47 6.59 5.99
C PRO A 243 2.50 7.02 4.94
N ALA A 244 2.31 6.61 3.70
CA ALA A 244 3.25 6.86 2.60
C ALA A 244 3.61 8.35 2.44
N GLY A 245 2.62 9.24 2.49
CA GLY A 245 2.84 10.68 2.40
C GLY A 245 3.66 11.23 3.56
N GLN A 246 3.39 10.76 4.78
CA GLN A 246 4.14 11.16 5.97
C GLN A 246 5.60 10.63 5.92
N GLN A 247 5.84 9.43 5.40
CA GLN A 247 7.21 8.93 5.21
C GLN A 247 8.02 9.86 4.30
N LYS A 248 7.42 10.33 3.22
CA LYS A 248 8.05 11.27 2.29
C LYS A 248 8.39 12.60 2.97
N GLU A 249 7.45 13.19 3.68
CA GLU A 249 7.64 14.45 4.40
C GLU A 249 8.70 14.33 5.49
N SER A 250 8.65 13.27 6.30
CA SER A 250 9.63 13.01 7.36
C SER A 250 11.02 12.78 6.78
N PHE A 251 11.13 12.04 5.67
CA PHE A 251 12.41 11.83 5.00
C PHE A 251 13.01 13.15 4.48
N GLN A 252 12.17 14.00 3.86
CA GLN A 252 12.61 15.32 3.40
C GLN A 252 13.11 16.19 4.57
N ALA A 253 12.37 16.21 5.68
CA ALA A 253 12.76 16.94 6.89
C ALA A 253 14.10 16.43 7.45
N ILE A 254 14.30 15.11 7.52
CA ILE A 254 15.55 14.51 7.98
C ILE A 254 16.72 14.93 7.10
N ILE A 255 16.56 14.91 5.78
CA ILE A 255 17.60 15.31 4.84
C ILE A 255 17.98 16.78 5.04
N GLU A 256 16.99 17.66 5.07
CA GLU A 256 17.20 19.10 5.23
C GLU A 256 17.86 19.44 6.58
N ASP A 257 17.37 18.83 7.66
CA ASP A 257 17.90 19.09 9.02
C ASP A 257 19.28 18.47 9.23
N THR A 258 19.54 17.30 8.68
CA THR A 258 20.83 16.60 8.80
C THR A 258 21.91 17.32 7.99
N LEU A 259 21.62 17.68 6.75
CA LEU A 259 22.59 18.27 5.85
C LEU A 259 22.76 19.78 6.06
N GLY A 260 21.72 20.50 6.48
CA GLY A 260 21.78 21.94 6.69
C GLY A 260 22.33 22.67 5.45
N GLU A 261 23.44 23.41 5.60
CA GLU A 261 24.09 24.12 4.49
C GLU A 261 24.70 23.19 3.43
N GLU A 262 25.01 21.95 3.80
CA GLU A 262 25.48 20.91 2.88
C GLU A 262 24.37 20.24 2.07
N CYS A 263 23.12 20.67 2.25
CA CYS A 263 21.98 20.23 1.45
C CYS A 263 22.01 20.92 0.07
N VAL A 264 22.96 20.50 -0.74
CA VAL A 264 23.22 21.06 -2.08
C VAL A 264 22.70 20.14 -3.15
N TYR A 265 22.51 20.68 -4.35
CA TYR A 265 21.91 19.97 -5.49
C TYR A 265 22.55 18.60 -5.76
N ASP A 266 23.86 18.53 -5.82
CA ASP A 266 24.58 17.30 -6.16
C ASP A 266 24.38 16.20 -5.12
N VAL A 267 24.35 16.53 -3.83
CA VAL A 267 24.11 15.55 -2.75
C VAL A 267 22.69 15.04 -2.82
N VAL A 268 21.70 15.92 -2.97
CA VAL A 268 20.29 15.52 -3.07
C VAL A 268 20.02 14.66 -4.32
N ARG A 269 20.60 15.03 -5.46
CA ARG A 269 20.53 14.23 -6.69
C ARG A 269 21.13 12.83 -6.45
N ASN A 270 22.30 12.72 -5.84
CA ASN A 270 22.95 11.44 -5.53
C ASN A 270 22.09 10.57 -4.60
N ILE A 271 21.41 11.18 -3.61
CA ILE A 271 20.48 10.45 -2.73
C ILE A 271 19.39 9.77 -3.56
N HIS A 272 18.74 10.50 -4.47
CA HIS A 272 17.67 9.97 -5.30
C HIS A 272 18.17 8.94 -6.32
N GLU A 273 19.32 9.17 -6.94
CA GLU A 273 19.94 8.21 -7.85
C GLU A 273 20.31 6.91 -7.13
N ASN A 274 20.93 6.97 -5.96
CA ASN A 274 21.27 5.80 -5.16
C ASN A 274 20.04 5.04 -4.67
N LEU A 275 18.98 5.76 -4.24
CA LEU A 275 17.71 5.14 -3.88
C LEU A 275 17.07 4.39 -5.05
N ASN A 276 17.03 5.01 -6.22
CA ASN A 276 16.44 4.40 -7.41
C ASN A 276 17.23 3.16 -7.87
N GLU A 277 18.56 3.21 -7.77
CA GLU A 277 19.42 2.04 -8.03
C GLU A 277 19.08 0.88 -7.07
N MET A 278 18.99 1.15 -5.78
CA MET A 278 18.62 0.15 -4.78
C MET A 278 17.23 -0.43 -5.02
N ILE A 279 16.26 0.39 -5.42
CA ILE A 279 14.89 -0.05 -5.76
C ILE A 279 14.92 -0.98 -6.98
N GLU A 280 15.66 -0.64 -8.03
CA GLU A 280 15.77 -1.47 -9.23
C GLU A 280 16.46 -2.81 -8.94
N GLU A 281 17.52 -2.83 -8.12
CA GLU A 281 18.19 -4.07 -7.70
C GLU A 281 17.25 -5.00 -6.91
N GLN A 282 16.35 -4.44 -6.09
CA GLN A 282 15.40 -5.21 -5.28
C GLN A 282 14.17 -5.67 -6.07
N LYS A 283 13.90 -5.10 -7.22
CA LYS A 283 12.67 -5.31 -8.00
C LYS A 283 12.45 -6.76 -8.41
N GLU A 284 13.54 -7.49 -8.67
CA GLU A 284 13.49 -8.90 -9.04
C GLU A 284 13.01 -9.81 -7.89
N ASN A 285 13.19 -9.41 -6.66
CA ASN A 285 12.80 -10.17 -5.46
C ASN A 285 11.29 -10.10 -5.17
N GLY A 286 10.55 -9.17 -5.80
CA GLY A 286 9.11 -9.00 -5.63
C GLY A 286 8.68 -8.42 -4.28
N GLU A 287 9.63 -8.10 -3.40
CA GLU A 287 9.42 -7.44 -2.13
C GLU A 287 9.74 -5.95 -2.22
N PRO A 288 8.94 -5.07 -1.60
CA PRO A 288 9.29 -3.67 -1.52
C PRO A 288 10.53 -3.49 -0.64
N LEU A 289 11.42 -2.57 -1.05
CA LEU A 289 12.61 -2.26 -0.29
C LEU A 289 12.27 -1.44 0.95
N GLU A 290 12.47 -2.01 2.12
CA GLU A 290 12.41 -1.33 3.41
C GLU A 290 13.81 -0.90 3.85
N LEU A 291 13.93 0.30 4.37
CA LEU A 291 15.18 0.84 4.89
C LEU A 291 15.03 1.14 6.38
N ASP A 292 15.92 0.57 7.18
CA ASP A 292 16.09 0.94 8.58
C ASP A 292 16.97 2.19 8.76
N LYS A 293 17.07 2.67 9.98
CA LYS A 293 17.89 3.85 10.32
C LYS A 293 19.34 3.75 9.82
N MET A 294 19.96 2.59 9.99
CA MET A 294 21.35 2.40 9.58
C MET A 294 21.52 2.36 8.07
N GLN A 295 20.54 1.80 7.36
CA GLN A 295 20.55 1.78 5.90
C GLN A 295 20.34 3.18 5.31
N VAL A 296 19.46 3.98 5.92
CA VAL A 296 19.29 5.39 5.52
C VAL A 296 20.57 6.20 5.79
N ARG A 297 21.22 5.99 6.95
CA ARG A 297 22.51 6.63 7.24
C ARG A 297 23.57 6.31 6.18
N LYS A 298 23.71 5.03 5.83
CA LYS A 298 24.64 4.58 4.76
C LYS A 298 24.31 5.19 3.41
N LEU A 299 23.02 5.34 3.11
CA LEU A 299 22.57 6.01 1.87
C LEU A 299 23.06 7.46 1.83
N LEU A 300 22.91 8.21 2.92
CA LEU A 300 23.39 9.60 3.01
C LEU A 300 24.91 9.70 2.90
N GLU A 301 25.62 8.82 3.59
CA GLU A 301 27.08 8.74 3.54
C GLU A 301 27.58 8.47 2.12
N ARG A 302 27.01 7.48 1.44
CA ARG A 302 27.31 7.12 0.04
C ARG A 302 26.99 8.27 -0.94
N SER A 303 26.02 9.08 -0.61
CA SER A 303 25.56 10.19 -1.45
C SER A 303 26.38 11.49 -1.28
N GLY A 304 27.35 11.48 -0.39
CA GLY A 304 28.27 12.59 -0.17
C GLY A 304 27.96 13.43 1.05
N ALA A 305 27.14 12.98 1.99
CA ALA A 305 26.92 13.67 3.26
C ALA A 305 28.20 13.65 4.12
N PRO A 306 28.65 14.79 4.64
CA PRO A 306 29.82 14.84 5.52
C PRO A 306 29.56 14.08 6.82
N GLU A 307 30.60 13.41 7.35
CA GLU A 307 30.50 12.63 8.59
C GLU A 307 30.05 13.51 9.79
N ALA A 308 30.49 14.75 9.83
CA ALA A 308 30.07 15.69 10.88
C ALA A 308 28.56 15.95 10.89
N ASN A 309 27.92 15.95 9.73
CA ASN A 309 26.46 16.09 9.62
C ASN A 309 25.74 14.81 10.03
N LEU A 310 26.33 13.64 9.79
CA LEU A 310 25.75 12.34 10.12
C LEU A 310 25.71 12.06 11.64
N GLU A 311 26.47 12.77 12.45
CA GLU A 311 26.44 12.66 13.91
C GLU A 311 25.04 13.01 14.49
N GLN A 312 24.31 13.91 13.86
CA GLN A 312 22.96 14.33 14.27
C GLN A 312 21.86 13.49 13.62
N PHE A 313 22.17 12.72 12.61
CA PHE A 313 21.21 11.96 11.82
C PHE A 313 20.37 11.02 12.67
N GLU A 314 20.98 10.25 13.55
CA GLU A 314 20.26 9.25 14.36
C GLU A 314 19.19 9.90 15.24
N LYS A 315 19.50 11.05 15.82
CA LYS A 315 18.55 11.81 16.63
C LYS A 315 17.41 12.33 15.77
N GLN A 316 17.68 12.89 14.61
CA GLN A 316 16.67 13.38 13.66
C GLN A 316 15.75 12.25 13.19
N TYR A 317 16.33 11.10 12.87
CA TYR A 317 15.54 9.93 12.47
C TYR A 317 14.61 9.46 13.59
N ASP A 318 15.11 9.36 14.82
CA ASP A 318 14.33 8.91 15.98
C ASP A 318 13.17 9.89 16.30
N GLU A 319 13.39 11.18 16.13
CA GLU A 319 12.37 12.22 16.34
C GLU A 319 11.30 12.23 15.24
N GLU A 320 11.69 12.10 13.97
CA GLU A 320 10.79 12.21 12.81
C GLU A 320 10.09 10.91 12.44
N ILE A 321 10.74 9.78 12.58
CA ILE A 321 10.25 8.47 12.15
C ILE A 321 10.05 7.54 13.33
N GLY A 322 11.03 7.42 14.20
CA GLY A 322 11.06 6.50 15.33
C GLY A 322 12.24 5.53 15.25
N ALA A 323 12.85 5.25 16.41
CA ALA A 323 14.10 4.48 16.51
C ALA A 323 14.02 3.06 15.90
N GLN A 324 12.85 2.44 15.97
CA GLN A 324 12.60 1.06 15.50
C GLN A 324 11.76 1.01 14.22
N MET A 325 11.40 2.16 13.68
CA MET A 325 10.57 2.25 12.48
C MET A 325 11.42 2.23 11.21
N THR A 326 10.87 1.67 10.15
CA THR A 326 11.47 1.63 8.82
C THR A 326 10.72 2.55 7.85
N VAL A 327 11.35 2.89 6.75
CA VAL A 327 10.72 3.60 5.65
C VAL A 327 10.78 2.75 4.39
N MET A 328 9.74 2.85 3.57
CA MET A 328 9.70 2.19 2.27
C MET A 328 10.38 3.07 1.23
N ALA A 329 11.38 2.55 0.55
CA ALA A 329 12.13 3.31 -0.46
C ALA A 329 11.21 3.92 -1.54
N ASN A 330 10.19 3.19 -1.97
CA ASN A 330 9.19 3.66 -2.93
C ASN A 330 8.28 4.80 -2.40
N ASN A 331 8.24 5.03 -1.09
CA ASN A 331 7.51 6.14 -0.49
C ASN A 331 8.34 7.42 -0.38
N ILE A 332 9.65 7.29 -0.33
CA ILE A 332 10.59 8.42 -0.15
C ILE A 332 11.30 8.84 -1.43
N SER A 333 11.20 8.06 -2.50
CA SER A 333 11.73 8.41 -3.82
C SER A 333 10.67 8.17 -4.89
N ASP A 334 10.64 9.04 -5.89
CA ASP A 334 9.80 8.86 -7.07
C ASP A 334 10.63 8.23 -8.19
N THR A 335 10.30 6.97 -8.54
CA THR A 335 10.98 6.25 -9.63
C THR A 335 10.51 6.65 -11.03
N ARG A 336 9.53 7.55 -11.12
CA ARG A 336 8.93 7.97 -12.41
C ARG A 336 9.44 9.30 -12.90
N LYS A 337 9.84 10.19 -11.98
CA LYS A 337 10.30 11.54 -12.31
C LYS A 337 11.37 12.01 -11.34
N PHE A 338 12.26 12.81 -11.88
CA PHE A 338 13.15 13.67 -11.14
C PHE A 338 12.70 15.12 -11.38
N GLU A 339 12.41 15.85 -10.30
CA GLU A 339 11.82 17.18 -10.37
C GLU A 339 12.71 18.22 -9.67
N VAL A 340 13.04 19.27 -10.41
CA VAL A 340 13.71 20.48 -9.87
C VAL A 340 12.75 21.64 -9.99
N LYS A 341 12.46 22.30 -8.88
CA LYS A 341 11.46 23.36 -8.80
C LYS A 341 12.04 24.64 -8.25
N THR A 342 11.73 25.75 -8.91
CA THR A 342 11.93 27.11 -8.44
C THR A 342 10.58 27.83 -8.37
N PRO A 343 10.47 29.03 -7.77
CA PRO A 343 9.21 29.77 -7.77
C PRO A 343 8.64 30.06 -9.16
N GLN A 344 9.50 30.14 -10.19
CA GLN A 344 9.10 30.52 -11.55
C GLN A 344 9.02 29.36 -12.53
N MET A 345 9.67 28.21 -12.23
CA MET A 345 9.75 27.12 -13.17
C MET A 345 9.79 25.75 -12.49
N THR A 346 9.39 24.76 -13.25
CA THR A 346 9.53 23.34 -12.85
C THR A 346 10.16 22.57 -14.01
N VAL A 347 11.26 21.87 -13.72
CA VAL A 347 11.92 20.95 -14.65
C VAL A 347 11.63 19.53 -14.20
N LYS A 348 11.11 18.73 -15.11
CA LYS A 348 10.82 17.30 -14.87
C LYS A 348 11.51 16.46 -15.93
N VAL A 349 12.29 15.49 -15.48
CA VAL A 349 12.96 14.52 -16.34
C VAL A 349 12.71 13.11 -15.79
N SER A 350 12.91 12.10 -16.62
CA SER A 350 12.95 10.72 -16.11
C SER A 350 14.15 10.56 -15.17
N PRO A 351 14.06 9.72 -14.11
CA PRO A 351 15.18 9.56 -13.16
C PRO A 351 16.50 9.13 -13.81
N GLU A 352 16.43 8.34 -14.87
CA GLU A 352 17.60 7.89 -15.66
C GLU A 352 18.31 9.07 -16.36
N GLN A 353 17.58 10.15 -16.60
CA GLN A 353 18.06 11.37 -17.26
C GLN A 353 18.41 12.49 -16.27
N ALA A 354 18.36 12.23 -14.96
CA ALA A 354 18.67 13.23 -13.93
C ALA A 354 20.07 13.84 -14.10
N GLY A 355 21.02 13.06 -14.60
CA GLY A 355 22.39 13.53 -14.89
C GLY A 355 22.47 14.57 -16.00
N LEU A 356 21.42 14.78 -16.81
CA LEU A 356 21.37 15.85 -17.81
C LEU A 356 21.12 17.23 -17.21
N VAL A 357 20.62 17.29 -15.98
CA VAL A 357 20.35 18.52 -15.27
C VAL A 357 21.51 18.80 -14.32
N GLU A 358 22.25 19.86 -14.57
CA GLU A 358 23.45 20.22 -13.81
C GLU A 358 23.35 21.64 -13.25
N THR A 359 24.07 21.91 -12.16
CA THR A 359 24.25 23.26 -11.65
C THR A 359 25.64 23.79 -12.05
N ARG A 360 25.71 24.99 -12.55
CA ARG A 360 26.96 25.69 -12.91
C ARG A 360 26.90 27.13 -12.51
N MET A 361 28.07 27.70 -12.20
CA MET A 361 28.25 29.15 -12.07
C MET A 361 28.50 29.75 -13.45
N ILE A 362 27.60 30.61 -13.90
CA ILE A 362 27.72 31.34 -15.16
C ILE A 362 27.71 32.83 -14.81
N ASP A 363 28.78 33.53 -15.13
CA ASP A 363 28.96 34.94 -14.83
C ASP A 363 28.71 35.35 -13.36
N GLY A 364 29.09 34.47 -12.44
CA GLY A 364 28.89 34.65 -10.98
C GLY A 364 27.49 34.36 -10.48
N VAL A 365 26.61 33.82 -11.31
CA VAL A 365 25.24 33.43 -10.97
C VAL A 365 25.10 31.91 -10.99
N PRO A 366 24.55 31.28 -9.94
CA PRO A 366 24.22 29.85 -9.99
C PRO A 366 23.11 29.59 -10.98
N CYS A 367 23.34 28.72 -11.96
CA CYS A 367 22.43 28.39 -13.03
C CYS A 367 22.14 26.89 -13.06
N LEU A 368 20.92 26.56 -13.46
CA LEU A 368 20.54 25.21 -13.85
C LEU A 368 20.77 25.06 -15.35
N VAL A 369 21.59 24.08 -15.74
CA VAL A 369 22.00 23.88 -17.14
C VAL A 369 21.45 22.54 -17.62
N ILE A 370 20.77 22.60 -18.77
CA ILE A 370 20.17 21.42 -19.41
C ILE A 370 20.63 21.41 -20.87
N PRO A 371 21.30 20.33 -21.35
CA PRO A 371 21.65 20.23 -22.76
C PRO A 371 20.39 20.13 -23.63
N LEU A 372 20.37 20.85 -24.72
CA LEU A 372 19.34 20.77 -25.72
C LEU A 372 19.74 19.75 -26.79
N THR A 373 18.81 18.91 -27.18
CA THR A 373 18.95 17.93 -28.26
C THR A 373 18.27 18.44 -29.54
N ASP A 374 18.40 17.70 -30.63
CA ASP A 374 17.89 18.14 -31.96
C ASP A 374 16.37 18.29 -32.08
N GLU A 375 15.63 17.74 -31.10
CA GLU A 375 14.16 17.78 -31.08
C GLU A 375 13.66 18.70 -29.95
N VAL A 376 13.68 20.00 -30.19
CA VAL A 376 13.18 21.00 -29.24
C VAL A 376 11.90 21.61 -29.74
N GLU A 377 10.88 21.64 -28.87
CA GLU A 377 9.61 22.30 -29.12
C GLU A 377 9.41 23.49 -28.16
N VAL A 378 8.90 24.57 -28.69
CA VAL A 378 8.45 25.74 -27.94
C VAL A 378 6.97 25.95 -28.18
N ASN A 379 6.13 25.76 -27.20
CA ASN A 379 4.68 25.82 -27.32
C ASN A 379 4.11 24.99 -28.51
N GLY A 380 4.66 23.76 -28.68
CA GLY A 380 4.27 22.86 -29.76
C GLY A 380 4.90 23.14 -31.12
N ILE A 381 5.76 24.16 -31.21
CA ILE A 381 6.45 24.52 -32.47
C ILE A 381 7.88 23.97 -32.39
N HIS A 382 8.25 23.15 -33.38
CA HIS A 382 9.61 22.66 -33.54
C HIS A 382 10.58 23.79 -33.88
N VAL A 383 11.66 23.88 -33.09
CA VAL A 383 12.67 24.91 -33.32
C VAL A 383 14.01 24.27 -33.67
N HIS A 384 14.76 24.95 -34.52
CA HIS A 384 16.14 24.57 -34.87
C HIS A 384 17.13 25.26 -33.92
N LEU A 385 18.09 24.50 -33.43
CA LEU A 385 19.18 25.03 -32.63
C LEU A 385 20.26 25.57 -33.59
N ARG A 386 20.78 26.77 -33.25
CA ARG A 386 21.87 27.37 -34.01
C ARG A 386 23.22 26.93 -33.45
N ASP A 387 24.16 26.69 -34.36
CA ASP A 387 25.55 26.43 -33.97
C ASP A 387 26.23 27.67 -33.39
N GLU A 388 27.19 27.46 -32.49
CA GLU A 388 27.93 28.57 -31.81
C GLU A 388 28.53 29.60 -32.80
N GLU A 389 28.97 29.16 -34.00
CA GLU A 389 29.53 30.06 -35.02
C GLU A 389 28.50 31.05 -35.58
N VAL A 390 27.21 30.69 -35.55
CA VAL A 390 26.13 31.57 -36.01
C VAL A 390 25.78 32.62 -34.92
N LEU A 391 25.91 32.24 -33.65
CA LEU A 391 25.60 33.12 -32.51
C LEU A 391 26.67 34.24 -32.36
N LYS A 392 27.95 33.94 -32.64
CA LYS A 392 29.06 34.93 -32.58
C LYS A 392 28.99 36.01 -33.67
N ASN A 393 28.23 35.76 -34.70
CA ASN A 393 28.05 36.74 -35.82
C ASN A 393 26.81 37.62 -35.65
N LEU A 394 26.08 37.49 -34.53
CA LEU A 394 24.90 38.27 -34.17
C LEU A 394 25.12 39.30 -33.06
N GLU A 395 26.34 39.30 -32.43
CA GLU A 395 26.85 40.37 -31.56
C GLU A 395 27.62 41.42 -32.40
#